data_b85740b08960b074757a87a251318ce0
#
_entry.id   b85740b08960b074757a87a251318ce0
#
_cell.length_a   1.000
_cell.length_b   1.000
_cell.length_c   1.000
_cell.angle_alpha   90.00
_cell.angle_beta   90.00
_cell.angle_gamma   90.00
#
_symmetry.space_group_name_H-M   'P 1'
#
loop_
_entity.id
_entity.type
_entity.pdbx_description
1 polymer ?
#
loop_
_entity_poly.entity_id
_entity_poly.type
_entity_poly.pdbx_seq_one_letter_code
_entity_poly.pdbx_strand_id
1 'polypeptide(L)'
;VSWRSERKDYDMKETLSIGEISALFHLNVQTLIYYDSIGLLVPAERNPMNGYRRYRFDQIYKLAAIRYLHRLGYSLKEIHSSYLESCDINFTLEQLKKQSCILREKAENLLNTDRAIQQKIHFIEQELPNVDMERVSIKEFPERHYFAIGGEELLYGDDSFYLNPTVVFYKDDSKYFGAYLFDDGENFNLQKERADFLRFPVIPAGSFLCGYHQGAYEHIRESACRIRDARKDLDLSDITINFNIIDQFVERDSKSYITEVQIPIIENEEHRARLLCL
;
A
#
# COMPACT_ATOMS: atom_id res chain seq x y z
N VAL A 1 -5.86 54.85 8.47
CA VAL A 1 -6.90 54.16 9.21
C VAL A 1 -6.32 53.73 10.53
N SER A 2 -6.85 54.39 11.57
CA SER A 2 -6.42 54.35 12.99
C SER A 2 -6.73 52.97 13.61
N TRP A 3 -5.71 52.22 13.94
CA TRP A 3 -5.82 51.09 14.87
C TRP A 3 -5.57 51.59 16.29
N ARG A 4 -6.52 52.34 16.82
CA ARG A 4 -6.57 52.65 18.23
C ARG A 4 -7.77 52.01 18.86
N SER A 5 -7.45 51.34 19.97
CA SER A 5 -8.32 50.90 21.08
C SER A 5 -9.13 49.64 20.83
N GLU A 6 -8.86 48.70 21.56
CA GLU A 6 -9.34 48.35 22.87
C GLU A 6 -8.38 47.30 23.46
N ARG A 7 -7.37 47.76 24.17
CA ARG A 7 -6.70 46.91 25.15
C ARG A 7 -7.73 46.69 26.29
N LYS A 8 -8.51 45.63 26.16
CA LYS A 8 -9.03 44.97 27.35
C LYS A 8 -7.79 44.59 28.14
N ASP A 9 -7.64 45.14 29.32
CA ASP A 9 -6.76 44.66 30.37
C ASP A 9 -7.08 43.17 30.57
N TYR A 10 -6.39 42.29 29.85
CA TYR A 10 -6.28 40.90 30.23
C TYR A 10 -5.43 40.92 31.47
N ASP A 11 -6.11 40.97 32.64
CA ASP A 11 -5.55 40.52 33.89
C ASP A 11 -4.98 39.12 33.64
N MET A 12 -3.66 39.08 33.40
CA MET A 12 -3.01 37.79 32.97
C MET A 12 -3.05 36.92 34.23
N LYS A 13 -4.05 36.03 34.24
CA LYS A 13 -4.12 34.97 35.25
C LYS A 13 -2.77 34.26 35.24
N GLU A 14 -2.06 34.25 36.35
CA GLU A 14 -0.76 33.59 36.51
C GLU A 14 -0.85 32.07 36.16
N THR A 15 -2.04 31.48 36.28
CA THR A 15 -2.31 30.08 36.02
C THR A 15 -3.66 29.86 35.33
N LEU A 16 -3.71 28.85 34.51
CA LEU A 16 -4.92 28.36 33.82
C LEU A 16 -5.33 26.99 34.37
N SER A 17 -6.64 26.75 34.46
CA SER A 17 -7.18 25.43 34.76
C SER A 17 -7.03 24.47 33.59
N ILE A 18 -7.11 23.17 33.83
CA ILE A 18 -7.09 22.15 32.81
C ILE A 18 -8.22 22.34 31.78
N GLY A 19 -9.41 22.84 32.22
CA GLY A 19 -10.52 23.12 31.31
C GLY A 19 -10.25 24.32 30.40
N GLU A 20 -9.61 25.38 30.91
CA GLU A 20 -9.23 26.56 30.11
C GLU A 20 -8.18 26.19 29.07
N ILE A 21 -7.17 25.37 29.41
CA ILE A 21 -6.19 24.85 28.44
C ILE A 21 -6.82 23.92 27.42
N SER A 22 -7.70 23.03 27.87
CA SER A 22 -8.47 22.14 26.99
C SER A 22 -9.24 22.95 25.92
N ALA A 23 -9.93 24.01 26.35
CA ALA A 23 -10.66 24.90 25.44
C ALA A 23 -9.71 25.68 24.49
N LEU A 24 -8.63 26.26 25.03
CA LEU A 24 -7.65 27.05 24.27
C LEU A 24 -6.98 26.24 23.15
N PHE A 25 -6.67 24.99 23.41
CA PHE A 25 -5.98 24.12 22.47
C PHE A 25 -6.90 23.17 21.69
N HIS A 26 -8.21 23.21 21.94
CA HIS A 26 -9.18 22.25 21.40
C HIS A 26 -8.73 20.79 21.65
N LEU A 27 -8.26 20.49 22.87
CA LEU A 27 -7.84 19.18 23.31
C LEU A 27 -8.83 18.59 24.31
N ASN A 28 -8.98 17.26 24.28
CA ASN A 28 -9.71 16.58 25.33
C ASN A 28 -8.94 16.70 26.68
N VAL A 29 -9.66 16.94 27.76
CA VAL A 29 -9.10 16.96 29.11
C VAL A 29 -8.35 15.67 29.43
N GLN A 30 -8.81 14.53 28.95
CA GLN A 30 -8.15 13.23 29.12
C GLN A 30 -6.76 13.20 28.47
N THR A 31 -6.55 13.89 27.35
CA THR A 31 -5.23 14.03 26.71
C THR A 31 -4.26 14.78 27.63
N LEU A 32 -4.70 15.85 28.28
CA LEU A 32 -3.88 16.60 29.23
C LEU A 32 -3.57 15.79 30.50
N ILE A 33 -4.51 15.00 30.98
CA ILE A 33 -4.30 14.05 32.09
C ILE A 33 -3.28 12.99 31.70
N TYR A 34 -3.37 12.47 30.47
CA TYR A 34 -2.41 11.52 29.94
C TYR A 34 -1.01 12.13 29.82
N TYR A 35 -0.89 13.36 29.29
CA TYR A 35 0.40 14.06 29.22
C TYR A 35 1.04 14.27 30.59
N ASP A 36 0.21 14.56 31.61
CA ASP A 36 0.65 14.63 32.99
C ASP A 36 1.13 13.25 33.52
N SER A 37 0.38 12.19 33.26
CA SER A 37 0.70 10.84 33.73
C SER A 37 2.03 10.29 33.19
N ILE A 38 2.37 10.65 31.94
CA ILE A 38 3.64 10.26 31.30
C ILE A 38 4.77 11.28 31.53
N GLY A 39 4.56 12.34 32.33
CA GLY A 39 5.55 13.36 32.64
C GLY A 39 5.82 14.37 31.52
N LEU A 40 5.09 14.30 30.40
CA LEU A 40 5.30 15.17 29.23
C LEU A 40 4.88 16.61 29.50
N LEU A 41 3.76 16.82 30.20
CA LEU A 41 3.26 18.14 30.65
C LEU A 41 2.72 18.04 32.08
N VAL A 42 3.59 18.14 33.03
CA VAL A 42 3.23 18.12 34.49
C VAL A 42 2.65 19.46 34.86
N PRO A 43 1.45 19.54 35.51
CA PRO A 43 0.88 20.80 35.94
C PRO A 43 1.76 21.47 36.99
N ALA A 44 1.81 22.82 36.95
CA ALA A 44 2.58 23.60 37.95
C ALA A 44 2.05 23.41 39.37
N GLU A 45 0.72 23.25 39.48
CA GLU A 45 0.05 23.07 40.76
C GLU A 45 -1.01 22.00 40.69
N ARG A 46 -1.14 21.22 41.77
CA ARG A 46 -2.29 20.31 41.99
C ARG A 46 -2.90 20.68 43.34
N ASN A 47 -4.18 20.96 43.33
CA ASN A 47 -4.91 21.18 44.56
C ASN A 47 -4.95 19.89 45.40
N PRO A 48 -4.41 19.88 46.63
CA PRO A 48 -4.32 18.66 47.44
C PRO A 48 -5.68 18.13 47.90
N MET A 49 -6.71 19.00 47.95
CA MET A 49 -8.05 18.65 48.44
C MET A 49 -8.91 17.97 47.36
N ASN A 50 -8.78 18.37 46.11
CA ASN A 50 -9.67 17.91 45.02
C ASN A 50 -8.92 17.47 43.75
N GLY A 51 -7.59 17.49 43.73
CA GLY A 51 -6.77 17.04 42.64
C GLY A 51 -6.79 17.97 41.40
N TYR A 52 -7.41 19.13 41.47
CA TYR A 52 -7.51 20.07 40.36
C TYR A 52 -6.12 20.52 39.87
N ARG A 53 -5.89 20.45 38.55
CA ARG A 53 -4.65 20.78 37.86
C ARG A 53 -4.67 22.22 37.39
N ARG A 54 -3.60 22.93 37.67
CA ARG A 54 -3.37 24.30 37.20
C ARG A 54 -2.02 24.38 36.51
N TYR A 55 -1.99 25.11 35.41
CA TYR A 55 -0.82 25.27 34.56
C TYR A 55 -0.44 26.73 34.48
N ARG A 56 0.87 27.03 34.55
CA ARG A 56 1.36 28.38 34.33
C ARG A 56 1.34 28.76 32.87
N PHE A 57 1.44 30.07 32.62
CA PHE A 57 1.39 30.58 31.24
C PHE A 57 2.58 30.12 30.40
N ASP A 58 3.77 29.92 30.96
CA ASP A 58 4.94 29.36 30.26
C ASP A 58 4.72 27.93 29.81
N GLN A 59 3.87 27.14 30.46
CA GLN A 59 3.52 25.78 30.06
C GLN A 59 2.62 25.72 28.81
N ILE A 60 1.99 26.85 28.45
CA ILE A 60 1.25 26.97 27.16
C ILE A 60 2.22 26.84 26.00
N TYR A 61 3.38 27.47 26.05
CA TYR A 61 4.40 27.34 25.00
C TYR A 61 4.94 25.91 24.90
N LYS A 62 5.12 25.25 26.06
CA LYS A 62 5.51 23.83 26.10
C LYS A 62 4.45 22.95 25.42
N LEU A 63 3.17 23.17 25.73
CA LEU A 63 2.07 22.44 25.12
C LEU A 63 1.97 22.72 23.60
N ALA A 64 2.17 23.97 23.19
CA ALA A 64 2.22 24.34 21.77
C ALA A 64 3.35 23.60 21.03
N ALA A 65 4.55 23.53 21.63
CA ALA A 65 5.68 22.80 21.08
C ALA A 65 5.39 21.29 20.97
N ILE A 66 4.83 20.67 22.01
CA ILE A 66 4.42 19.26 21.99
C ILE A 66 3.46 18.99 20.83
N ARG A 67 2.43 19.83 20.66
CA ARG A 67 1.46 19.68 19.57
C ARG A 67 2.08 19.86 18.19
N TYR A 68 2.95 20.86 18.05
CA TYR A 68 3.68 21.10 16.80
C TYR A 68 4.47 19.85 16.39
N LEU A 69 5.28 19.32 17.30
CA LEU A 69 6.09 18.14 17.03
C LEU A 69 5.25 16.89 16.74
N HIS A 70 4.17 16.69 17.49
CA HIS A 70 3.25 15.59 17.26
C HIS A 70 2.58 15.68 15.87
N ARG A 71 2.23 16.90 15.41
CA ARG A 71 1.72 17.12 14.04
C ARG A 71 2.75 16.82 12.95
N LEU A 72 4.03 16.99 13.26
CA LEU A 72 5.12 16.61 12.37
C LEU A 72 5.38 15.10 12.35
N GLY A 73 4.65 14.31 13.17
CA GLY A 73 4.72 12.86 13.19
C GLY A 73 5.66 12.27 14.23
N TYR A 74 6.19 13.09 15.17
CA TYR A 74 6.95 12.56 16.30
C TYR A 74 6.03 11.87 17.29
N SER A 75 6.45 10.72 17.80
CA SER A 75 5.77 10.05 18.90
C SER A 75 5.93 10.85 20.20
N LEU A 76 4.99 10.71 21.13
CA LEU A 76 5.07 11.37 22.44
C LEU A 76 6.32 10.97 23.23
N LYS A 77 6.82 9.75 23.02
CA LYS A 77 8.06 9.25 23.63
C LYS A 77 9.29 10.00 23.09
N GLU A 78 9.37 10.20 21.79
CA GLU A 78 10.45 10.97 21.15
C GLU A 78 10.41 12.44 21.57
N ILE A 79 9.22 13.04 21.66
CA ILE A 79 9.04 14.41 22.15
C ILE A 79 9.53 14.54 23.60
N HIS A 80 9.23 13.56 24.45
CA HIS A 80 9.64 13.58 25.86
C HIS A 80 11.16 13.45 26.00
N SER A 81 11.79 12.53 25.27
CA SER A 81 13.21 12.20 25.44
C SER A 81 14.18 13.16 24.75
N SER A 82 13.79 13.76 23.63
CA SER A 82 14.77 14.44 22.77
C SER A 82 14.55 15.94 22.60
N TYR A 83 13.30 16.40 22.66
CA TYR A 83 12.95 17.76 22.24
C TYR A 83 12.83 18.76 23.38
N LEU A 84 12.52 18.30 24.58
CA LEU A 84 12.34 19.19 25.74
C LEU A 84 13.66 19.44 26.50
N GLU A 85 14.70 18.66 26.22
CA GLU A 85 15.99 18.72 26.88
C GLU A 85 17.07 19.40 26.01
N SER A 86 16.90 19.50 24.70
CA SER A 86 17.90 20.10 23.80
C SER A 86 17.49 21.49 23.32
N CYS A 87 18.33 22.49 23.64
CA CYS A 87 18.19 23.85 23.12
C CYS A 87 19.11 24.16 21.95
N ASP A 88 19.74 23.14 21.33
CA ASP A 88 20.61 23.33 20.16
C ASP A 88 19.79 23.43 18.88
N ILE A 89 19.87 24.59 18.23
CA ILE A 89 19.17 24.88 16.98
C ILE A 89 19.63 23.97 15.83
N ASN A 90 20.91 23.60 15.79
CA ASN A 90 21.44 22.75 14.73
C ASN A 90 20.89 21.35 14.84
N PHE A 91 20.85 20.79 16.04
CA PHE A 91 20.21 19.52 16.35
C PHE A 91 18.73 19.54 15.94
N THR A 92 17.99 20.59 16.32
CA THR A 92 16.57 20.74 15.96
C THR A 92 16.37 20.77 14.43
N LEU A 93 17.21 21.51 13.70
CA LEU A 93 17.14 21.58 12.24
C LEU A 93 17.43 20.24 11.57
N GLU A 94 18.40 19.48 12.08
CA GLU A 94 18.68 18.14 11.57
C GLU A 94 17.50 17.20 11.79
N GLN A 95 16.89 17.21 12.97
CA GLN A 95 15.70 16.42 13.24
C GLN A 95 14.52 16.80 12.34
N LEU A 96 14.28 18.08 12.09
CA LEU A 96 13.24 18.53 11.17
C LEU A 96 13.50 18.08 9.73
N LYS A 97 14.74 18.14 9.26
CA LYS A 97 15.13 17.62 7.93
C LYS A 97 14.90 16.13 7.82
N LYS A 98 15.31 15.35 8.82
CA LYS A 98 15.08 13.91 8.89
C LYS A 98 13.58 13.58 8.84
N GLN A 99 12.77 14.28 9.64
CA GLN A 99 11.34 14.08 9.67
C GLN A 99 10.67 14.44 8.34
N SER A 100 11.13 15.51 7.69
CA SER A 100 10.67 15.87 6.34
C SER A 100 10.96 14.77 5.31
N CYS A 101 12.14 14.12 5.39
CA CYS A 101 12.49 13.00 4.53
C CYS A 101 11.55 11.80 4.75
N ILE A 102 11.33 11.41 6.01
CA ILE A 102 10.40 10.31 6.38
C ILE A 102 8.98 10.59 5.89
N LEU A 103 8.50 11.83 6.01
CA LEU A 103 7.15 12.19 5.55
C LEU A 103 7.03 12.13 4.01
N ARG A 104 8.08 12.53 3.27
CA ARG A 104 8.11 12.41 1.81
C ARG A 104 8.09 10.95 1.37
N GLU A 105 8.89 10.10 2.01
CA GLU A 105 8.91 8.66 1.74
C GLU A 105 7.53 8.02 2.00
N LYS A 106 6.90 8.35 3.13
CA LYS A 106 5.53 7.89 3.41
C LYS A 106 4.51 8.37 2.38
N ALA A 107 4.61 9.64 1.95
CA ALA A 107 3.73 10.18 0.92
C ALA A 107 3.92 9.47 -0.43
N GLU A 108 5.16 9.19 -0.81
CA GLU A 108 5.48 8.42 -2.02
C GLU A 108 4.93 7.00 -1.95
N ASN A 109 5.10 6.32 -0.83
CA ASN A 109 4.56 4.97 -0.63
C ASN A 109 3.02 4.94 -0.72
N LEU A 110 2.33 5.94 -0.14
CA LEU A 110 0.88 6.06 -0.26
C LEU A 110 0.43 6.31 -1.70
N LEU A 111 1.14 7.14 -2.45
CA LEU A 111 0.85 7.39 -3.88
C LEU A 111 1.08 6.12 -4.72
N ASN A 112 2.12 5.34 -4.43
CA ASN A 112 2.38 4.08 -5.11
C ASN A 112 1.28 3.05 -4.81
N THR A 113 0.80 2.99 -3.56
CA THR A 113 -0.32 2.11 -3.18
C THR A 113 -1.61 2.52 -3.90
N ASP A 114 -1.93 3.83 -3.96
CA ASP A 114 -3.11 4.33 -4.68
C ASP A 114 -3.04 3.98 -6.17
N ARG A 115 -1.88 4.17 -6.81
CA ARG A 115 -1.69 3.78 -8.23
C ARG A 115 -1.95 2.29 -8.45
N ALA A 116 -1.41 1.42 -7.60
CA ALA A 116 -1.64 -0.02 -7.71
C ALA A 116 -3.13 -0.37 -7.57
N ILE A 117 -3.85 0.30 -6.66
CA ILE A 117 -5.30 0.14 -6.53
C ILE A 117 -6.02 0.58 -7.81
N GLN A 118 -5.68 1.74 -8.37
CA GLN A 118 -6.28 2.24 -9.61
C GLN A 118 -6.02 1.31 -10.79
N GLN A 119 -4.81 0.75 -10.90
CA GLN A 119 -4.46 -0.23 -11.93
C GLN A 119 -5.28 -1.53 -11.78
N LYS A 120 -5.44 -2.02 -10.55
CA LYS A 120 -6.27 -3.21 -10.28
C LYS A 120 -7.74 -2.97 -10.63
N ILE A 121 -8.29 -1.81 -10.27
CA ILE A 121 -9.66 -1.41 -10.65
C ILE A 121 -9.80 -1.41 -12.18
N HIS A 122 -8.91 -0.72 -12.87
CA HIS A 122 -8.93 -0.62 -14.33
C HIS A 122 -8.81 -1.99 -15.01
N PHE A 123 -7.94 -2.86 -14.51
CA PHE A 123 -7.81 -4.23 -15.01
C PHE A 123 -9.13 -5.00 -14.89
N ILE A 124 -9.77 -4.95 -13.74
CA ILE A 124 -11.06 -5.64 -13.51
C ILE A 124 -12.14 -5.07 -14.43
N GLU A 125 -12.25 -3.75 -14.54
CA GLU A 125 -13.25 -3.07 -15.37
C GLU A 125 -13.07 -3.36 -16.87
N GLN A 126 -11.83 -3.56 -17.32
CA GLN A 126 -11.54 -3.93 -18.71
C GLN A 126 -11.78 -5.41 -19.02
N GLU A 127 -11.39 -6.29 -18.10
CA GLU A 127 -11.46 -7.73 -18.36
C GLU A 127 -12.83 -8.33 -18.08
N LEU A 128 -13.54 -7.85 -17.04
CA LEU A 128 -14.81 -8.43 -16.63
C LEU A 128 -15.90 -8.45 -17.74
N PRO A 129 -16.05 -7.39 -18.57
CA PRO A 129 -17.03 -7.42 -19.67
C PRO A 129 -16.71 -8.43 -20.77
N ASN A 130 -15.47 -8.89 -20.87
CA ASN A 130 -14.99 -9.84 -21.89
C ASN A 130 -15.15 -11.30 -21.46
N VAL A 131 -15.55 -11.52 -20.20
CA VAL A 131 -15.69 -12.86 -19.62
C VAL A 131 -16.86 -13.61 -20.23
N ASP A 132 -16.57 -14.70 -20.93
CA ASP A 132 -17.55 -15.64 -21.45
C ASP A 132 -17.07 -17.06 -21.12
N MET A 133 -17.73 -17.73 -20.20
CA MET A 133 -17.32 -19.02 -19.64
C MET A 133 -17.33 -20.16 -20.67
N GLU A 134 -18.10 -20.02 -21.72
CA GLU A 134 -18.21 -21.05 -22.75
C GLU A 134 -17.26 -20.82 -23.93
N ARG A 135 -16.82 -19.60 -24.11
CA ARG A 135 -16.00 -19.22 -25.24
C ARG A 135 -14.53 -19.57 -25.03
N VAL A 136 -13.98 -20.27 -26.01
CA VAL A 136 -12.53 -20.45 -26.18
C VAL A 136 -12.10 -19.70 -27.43
N SER A 137 -11.09 -18.82 -27.29
CA SER A 137 -10.64 -17.95 -28.39
C SER A 137 -9.11 -17.84 -28.39
N ILE A 138 -8.57 -17.53 -29.58
CA ILE A 138 -7.16 -17.19 -29.72
C ILE A 138 -7.04 -15.67 -29.50
N LYS A 139 -6.14 -15.27 -28.61
CA LYS A 139 -5.79 -13.88 -28.36
C LYS A 139 -4.30 -13.68 -28.61
N GLU A 140 -3.93 -12.53 -29.15
CA GLU A 140 -2.54 -12.11 -29.29
C GLU A 140 -2.19 -11.14 -28.16
N PHE A 141 -1.07 -11.36 -27.51
CA PHE A 141 -0.57 -10.49 -26.47
C PHE A 141 0.85 -10.01 -26.79
N PRO A 142 1.17 -8.75 -26.46
CA PRO A 142 2.54 -8.28 -26.46
C PRO A 142 3.36 -8.98 -25.36
N GLU A 143 4.64 -8.70 -25.32
CA GLU A 143 5.49 -9.09 -24.21
C GLU A 143 5.00 -8.44 -22.89
N ARG A 144 4.89 -9.23 -21.82
CA ARG A 144 4.32 -8.81 -20.53
C ARG A 144 5.28 -9.15 -19.39
N HIS A 145 5.46 -8.19 -18.49
CA HIS A 145 6.35 -8.33 -17.33
C HIS A 145 5.57 -8.73 -16.08
N TYR A 146 6.25 -9.41 -15.17
CA TYR A 146 5.69 -9.74 -13.86
C TYR A 146 6.78 -9.79 -12.78
N PHE A 147 6.41 -9.59 -11.53
CA PHE A 147 7.28 -9.93 -10.41
C PHE A 147 7.21 -11.43 -10.16
N ALA A 148 8.34 -12.12 -10.14
CA ALA A 148 8.39 -13.51 -9.71
C ALA A 148 8.34 -13.57 -8.19
N ILE A 149 7.32 -14.22 -7.65
CA ILE A 149 7.18 -14.44 -6.20
C ILE A 149 7.79 -15.80 -5.82
N GLY A 150 7.51 -16.83 -6.61
CA GLY A 150 8.00 -18.19 -6.37
C GLY A 150 6.90 -19.17 -5.99
N GLY A 151 7.18 -20.07 -5.07
CA GLY A 151 6.22 -21.06 -4.58
C GLY A 151 5.17 -20.46 -3.63
N GLU A 152 4.16 -21.26 -3.29
CA GLU A 152 3.04 -20.84 -2.45
C GLU A 152 3.49 -20.39 -1.04
N GLU A 153 4.60 -20.93 -0.54
CA GLU A 153 5.18 -20.60 0.76
C GLU A 153 5.71 -19.15 0.85
N LEU A 154 6.02 -18.52 -0.29
CA LEU A 154 6.52 -17.14 -0.35
C LEU A 154 5.41 -16.13 -0.62
N LEU A 155 4.26 -16.59 -1.10
CA LEU A 155 3.18 -15.76 -1.63
C LEU A 155 2.68 -14.69 -0.64
N TYR A 156 2.42 -15.10 0.60
CA TYR A 156 1.80 -14.23 1.60
C TYR A 156 2.77 -13.24 2.25
N GLY A 157 4.06 -13.37 1.99
CA GLY A 157 5.09 -12.44 2.48
C GLY A 157 5.43 -11.31 1.51
N ASP A 158 4.87 -11.33 0.30
CA ASP A 158 5.18 -10.36 -0.76
C ASP A 158 4.03 -9.36 -0.94
N ASP A 159 4.33 -8.07 -0.77
CA ASP A 159 3.33 -7.00 -0.89
C ASP A 159 2.75 -6.89 -2.31
N SER A 160 3.49 -7.27 -3.35
CA SER A 160 3.02 -7.25 -4.74
C SER A 160 1.87 -8.22 -4.99
N PHE A 161 1.79 -9.32 -4.22
CA PHE A 161 0.67 -10.25 -4.27
C PHE A 161 -0.67 -9.62 -3.90
N TYR A 162 -0.65 -8.68 -2.94
CA TYR A 162 -1.89 -8.03 -2.47
C TYR A 162 -2.34 -6.90 -3.39
N LEU A 163 -1.38 -6.23 -4.03
CA LEU A 163 -1.64 -5.00 -4.77
C LEU A 163 -1.87 -5.22 -6.26
N ASN A 164 -1.18 -6.20 -6.86
CA ASN A 164 -1.24 -6.46 -8.31
C ASN A 164 -2.09 -7.70 -8.63
N PRO A 165 -2.64 -7.82 -9.85
CA PRO A 165 -3.28 -9.04 -10.28
C PRO A 165 -2.31 -10.21 -10.22
N THR A 166 -2.76 -11.30 -9.60
CA THR A 166 -1.94 -12.51 -9.47
C THR A 166 -1.88 -13.27 -10.80
N VAL A 167 -0.67 -13.64 -11.18
CA VAL A 167 -0.42 -14.55 -12.31
C VAL A 167 0.11 -15.87 -11.76
N VAL A 168 -0.50 -16.98 -12.14
CA VAL A 168 -0.10 -18.31 -11.69
C VAL A 168 0.32 -19.14 -12.89
N PHE A 169 1.55 -19.64 -12.85
CA PHE A 169 2.10 -20.52 -13.87
C PHE A 169 1.96 -21.97 -13.40
N TYR A 170 1.34 -22.81 -14.22
CA TYR A 170 1.29 -24.24 -14.02
C TYR A 170 2.17 -24.93 -15.06
N LYS A 171 3.13 -25.70 -14.58
CA LYS A 171 4.00 -26.53 -15.41
C LYS A 171 4.12 -27.89 -14.73
N ASP A 172 3.70 -28.92 -15.38
CA ASP A 172 3.57 -30.26 -14.81
C ASP A 172 2.73 -30.24 -13.51
N ASP A 173 3.30 -30.68 -12.40
CA ASP A 173 2.67 -30.63 -11.08
C ASP A 173 3.08 -29.40 -10.25
N SER A 174 3.91 -28.53 -10.81
CA SER A 174 4.43 -27.36 -10.13
C SER A 174 3.56 -26.13 -10.37
N LYS A 175 3.48 -25.26 -9.33
CA LYS A 175 2.87 -23.94 -9.39
C LYS A 175 3.91 -22.88 -9.06
N TYR A 176 3.95 -21.81 -9.83
CA TYR A 176 4.75 -20.63 -9.56
C TYR A 176 3.85 -19.41 -9.61
N PHE A 177 4.07 -18.51 -8.67
CA PHE A 177 3.27 -17.30 -8.52
C PHE A 177 4.07 -16.07 -8.95
N GLY A 178 3.37 -15.15 -9.55
CA GLY A 178 3.86 -13.84 -9.91
C GLY A 178 2.79 -12.78 -9.74
N ALA A 179 3.22 -11.53 -9.75
CA ALA A 179 2.34 -10.36 -9.74
C ALA A 179 2.49 -9.60 -11.05
N TYR A 180 1.39 -9.39 -11.77
CA TYR A 180 1.38 -8.76 -13.08
C TYR A 180 1.79 -7.30 -13.00
N LEU A 181 2.66 -6.88 -13.91
CA LEU A 181 3.10 -5.49 -14.06
C LEU A 181 2.41 -4.85 -15.24
N PHE A 182 1.69 -3.76 -14.98
CA PHE A 182 1.07 -2.99 -16.04
C PHE A 182 2.13 -2.12 -16.74
N ASP A 183 2.16 -2.19 -18.07
CA ASP A 183 2.98 -1.28 -18.88
C ASP A 183 2.18 -0.02 -19.19
N ASP A 184 2.09 0.89 -18.21
CA ASP A 184 1.43 2.20 -18.35
C ASP A 184 2.42 3.35 -18.66
N GLY A 185 3.64 2.99 -19.09
CA GLY A 185 4.67 3.91 -19.55
C GLY A 185 5.34 4.73 -18.44
N GLU A 186 4.62 5.26 -17.46
CA GLU A 186 5.18 6.08 -16.37
C GLU A 186 5.65 5.22 -15.19
N ASN A 187 4.84 4.27 -14.75
CA ASN A 187 5.18 3.39 -13.64
C ASN A 187 6.24 2.35 -13.99
N PHE A 188 6.21 1.85 -15.19
CA PHE A 188 7.23 0.94 -15.71
C PHE A 188 8.62 1.59 -15.67
N ASN A 189 8.72 2.88 -16.02
CA ASN A 189 9.98 3.62 -15.95
C ASN A 189 10.45 3.88 -14.52
N LEU A 190 9.55 4.18 -13.58
CA LEU A 190 9.90 4.36 -12.15
C LEU A 190 10.35 3.08 -11.48
N GLN A 191 9.78 1.93 -11.86
CA GLN A 191 10.21 0.62 -11.40
C GLN A 191 11.51 0.17 -12.08
N LYS A 192 11.74 0.61 -13.33
CA LYS A 192 12.96 0.37 -14.09
C LYS A 192 14.18 1.10 -13.52
N GLU A 193 13.99 2.25 -12.91
CA GLU A 193 15.05 3.02 -12.23
C GLU A 193 15.45 2.42 -10.86
N ARG A 194 14.61 1.58 -10.26
CA ARG A 194 15.02 0.75 -9.13
C ARG A 194 15.91 -0.36 -9.66
N ALA A 195 17.15 -0.38 -9.27
CA ALA A 195 18.34 -1.09 -9.79
C ALA A 195 18.23 -2.60 -10.10
N ASP A 196 17.04 -3.21 -10.06
CA ASP A 196 16.79 -4.64 -10.26
C ASP A 196 15.92 -4.97 -11.50
N PHE A 197 15.69 -4.02 -12.41
CA PHE A 197 14.83 -4.21 -13.58
C PHE A 197 15.25 -5.39 -14.49
N LEU A 198 16.52 -5.75 -14.52
CA LEU A 198 17.02 -6.93 -15.23
C LEU A 198 16.54 -8.28 -14.64
N ARG A 199 15.76 -8.24 -13.56
CA ARG A 199 15.24 -9.44 -12.86
C ARG A 199 13.75 -9.69 -13.06
N PHE A 200 13.04 -8.85 -13.81
CA PHE A 200 11.65 -9.15 -14.10
C PHE A 200 11.54 -10.16 -15.22
N PRO A 201 11.06 -11.37 -14.92
CA PRO A 201 10.79 -12.34 -15.94
C PRO A 201 9.67 -11.84 -16.86
N VAL A 202 9.64 -12.38 -18.06
CA VAL A 202 8.83 -11.92 -19.16
C VAL A 202 7.97 -13.06 -19.68
N ILE A 203 6.66 -12.82 -19.79
CA ILE A 203 5.79 -13.66 -20.61
C ILE A 203 6.00 -13.22 -22.05
N PRO A 204 6.54 -14.09 -22.94
CA PRO A 204 6.82 -13.72 -24.33
C PRO A 204 5.57 -13.25 -25.07
N ALA A 205 5.77 -12.33 -26.02
CA ALA A 205 4.73 -12.00 -26.99
C ALA A 205 4.36 -13.23 -27.84
N GLY A 206 3.10 -13.32 -28.24
CA GLY A 206 2.64 -14.40 -29.11
C GLY A 206 1.13 -14.63 -29.01
N SER A 207 0.69 -15.71 -29.67
CA SER A 207 -0.69 -16.15 -29.69
C SER A 207 -0.96 -17.13 -28.55
N PHE A 208 -2.10 -16.97 -27.89
CA PHE A 208 -2.52 -17.79 -26.75
C PHE A 208 -3.94 -18.31 -26.98
N LEU A 209 -4.16 -19.57 -26.66
CA LEU A 209 -5.50 -20.14 -26.57
C LEU A 209 -6.06 -19.78 -25.19
N CYS A 210 -7.13 -18.98 -25.15
CA CYS A 210 -7.69 -18.38 -23.94
C CYS A 210 -9.11 -18.88 -23.69
N GLY A 211 -9.42 -19.03 -22.40
CA GLY A 211 -10.75 -19.30 -21.88
C GLY A 211 -10.82 -18.93 -20.42
N TYR A 212 -12.01 -19.06 -19.83
CA TYR A 212 -12.23 -18.64 -18.45
C TYR A 212 -12.54 -19.82 -17.53
N HIS A 213 -12.13 -19.67 -16.30
CA HIS A 213 -12.50 -20.51 -15.16
C HIS A 213 -13.30 -19.68 -14.16
N GLN A 214 -14.43 -20.19 -13.70
CA GLN A 214 -15.17 -19.65 -12.58
C GLN A 214 -15.18 -20.66 -11.45
N GLY A 215 -14.81 -20.23 -10.25
CA GLY A 215 -14.83 -21.06 -9.06
C GLY A 215 -13.50 -21.12 -8.33
N ALA A 216 -13.41 -22.08 -7.39
CA ALA A 216 -12.22 -22.29 -6.58
C ALA A 216 -11.03 -22.76 -7.43
N TYR A 217 -9.82 -22.33 -7.05
CA TYR A 217 -8.58 -22.59 -7.81
C TYR A 217 -8.22 -24.07 -7.94
N GLU A 218 -8.74 -24.93 -7.07
CA GLU A 218 -8.52 -26.38 -7.12
C GLU A 218 -9.05 -27.02 -8.40
N HIS A 219 -10.08 -26.41 -9.03
CA HIS A 219 -10.71 -26.91 -10.25
C HIS A 219 -10.18 -26.27 -11.53
N ILE A 220 -9.19 -25.40 -11.45
CA ILE A 220 -8.67 -24.66 -12.61
C ILE A 220 -8.07 -25.60 -13.68
N ARG A 221 -7.49 -26.74 -13.26
CA ARG A 221 -6.93 -27.73 -14.17
C ARG A 221 -8.01 -28.37 -15.08
N GLU A 222 -9.22 -28.55 -14.59
CA GLU A 222 -10.34 -29.07 -15.38
C GLU A 222 -10.71 -28.09 -16.49
N SER A 223 -10.74 -26.79 -16.19
CA SER A 223 -10.96 -25.74 -17.18
C SER A 223 -9.81 -25.65 -18.20
N ALA A 224 -8.56 -25.79 -17.77
CA ALA A 224 -7.41 -25.82 -18.67
C ALA A 224 -7.50 -27.01 -19.63
N CYS A 225 -7.90 -28.20 -19.16
CA CYS A 225 -8.14 -29.38 -20.03
C CYS A 225 -9.26 -29.13 -21.06
N ARG A 226 -10.39 -28.57 -20.61
CA ARG A 226 -11.51 -28.19 -21.50
C ARG A 226 -11.06 -27.22 -22.60
N ILE A 227 -10.25 -26.23 -22.26
CA ILE A 227 -9.74 -25.23 -23.20
C ILE A 227 -8.79 -25.92 -24.23
N ARG A 228 -7.88 -26.77 -23.77
CA ARG A 228 -6.99 -27.56 -24.67
C ARG A 228 -7.78 -28.45 -25.62
N ASP A 229 -8.79 -29.14 -25.12
CA ASP A 229 -9.60 -30.04 -25.91
C ASP A 229 -10.44 -29.36 -27.00
N ALA A 230 -10.75 -28.05 -26.81
CA ALA A 230 -11.48 -27.29 -27.82
C ALA A 230 -10.68 -27.04 -29.10
N ARG A 231 -9.33 -27.10 -29.06
CA ARG A 231 -8.45 -26.83 -30.22
C ARG A 231 -7.25 -27.79 -30.24
N LYS A 232 -7.56 -29.08 -30.44
CA LYS A 232 -6.56 -30.17 -30.60
C LYS A 232 -5.69 -30.06 -31.84
N ASP A 233 -6.07 -29.19 -32.77
CA ASP A 233 -5.35 -28.87 -34.00
C ASP A 233 -4.14 -27.97 -33.79
N LEU A 234 -3.99 -27.34 -32.60
CA LEU A 234 -2.91 -26.41 -32.28
C LEU A 234 -1.78 -27.12 -31.53
N ASP A 235 -0.54 -26.70 -31.78
CA ASP A 235 0.62 -27.09 -30.97
C ASP A 235 0.67 -26.18 -29.72
N LEU A 236 0.21 -26.71 -28.59
CA LEU A 236 0.06 -25.96 -27.34
C LEU A 236 1.20 -26.28 -26.38
N SER A 237 1.70 -25.25 -25.70
CA SER A 237 2.68 -25.37 -24.60
C SER A 237 2.13 -26.19 -23.44
N ASP A 238 2.99 -26.90 -22.72
CA ASP A 238 2.64 -27.58 -21.47
C ASP A 238 2.36 -26.60 -20.34
N ILE A 239 2.87 -25.36 -20.47
CA ILE A 239 2.66 -24.30 -19.48
C ILE A 239 1.26 -23.71 -19.65
N THR A 240 0.60 -23.45 -18.52
CA THR A 240 -0.65 -22.70 -18.45
C THR A 240 -0.42 -21.46 -17.61
N ILE A 241 -0.80 -20.30 -18.12
CA ILE A 241 -0.65 -19.01 -17.45
C ILE A 241 -2.05 -18.51 -17.08
N ASN A 242 -2.27 -18.29 -15.80
CA ASN A 242 -3.57 -17.97 -15.26
C ASN A 242 -3.57 -16.58 -14.64
N PHE A 243 -4.42 -15.69 -15.13
CA PHE A 243 -4.60 -14.34 -14.63
C PHE A 243 -5.86 -14.28 -13.76
N ASN A 244 -5.71 -14.01 -12.47
CA ASN A 244 -6.86 -13.85 -11.58
C ASN A 244 -7.49 -12.48 -11.81
N ILE A 245 -8.70 -12.45 -12.40
CA ILE A 245 -9.47 -11.22 -12.64
C ILE A 245 -10.25 -10.86 -11.38
N ILE A 246 -11.00 -11.83 -10.85
CA ILE A 246 -11.71 -11.71 -9.57
C ILE A 246 -11.11 -12.75 -8.62
N ASP A 247 -10.44 -12.27 -7.59
CA ASP A 247 -9.71 -13.07 -6.61
C ASP A 247 -10.27 -12.90 -5.20
N GLN A 248 -9.66 -13.56 -4.21
CA GLN A 248 -10.02 -13.50 -2.79
C GLN A 248 -9.90 -12.11 -2.16
N PHE A 249 -9.25 -11.15 -2.81
CA PHE A 249 -9.15 -9.77 -2.32
C PHE A 249 -10.32 -8.90 -2.78
N VAL A 250 -11.04 -9.35 -3.82
CA VAL A 250 -12.18 -8.64 -4.42
C VAL A 250 -13.50 -9.30 -4.02
N GLU A 251 -13.54 -10.64 -3.98
CA GLU A 251 -14.74 -11.42 -3.71
C GLU A 251 -14.48 -12.42 -2.58
N ARG A 252 -15.47 -12.64 -1.71
CA ARG A 252 -15.35 -13.57 -0.57
C ARG A 252 -15.80 -14.99 -0.88
N ASP A 253 -16.76 -15.13 -1.80
CA ASP A 253 -17.23 -16.45 -2.24
C ASP A 253 -16.34 -16.99 -3.34
N SER A 254 -15.58 -18.05 -3.05
CA SER A 254 -14.69 -18.69 -4.01
C SER A 254 -15.39 -19.21 -5.28
N LYS A 255 -16.72 -19.42 -5.23
CA LYS A 255 -17.50 -19.80 -6.40
C LYS A 255 -17.61 -18.68 -7.44
N SER A 256 -17.37 -17.44 -7.03
CA SER A 256 -17.43 -16.25 -7.86
C SER A 256 -16.05 -15.78 -8.35
N TYR A 257 -14.97 -16.47 -8.00
CA TYR A 257 -13.64 -16.15 -8.55
C TYR A 257 -13.62 -16.36 -10.05
N ILE A 258 -12.94 -15.48 -10.76
CA ILE A 258 -12.80 -15.51 -12.21
C ILE A 258 -11.33 -15.46 -12.58
N THR A 259 -10.88 -16.45 -13.32
CA THR A 259 -9.52 -16.55 -13.82
C THR A 259 -9.52 -16.73 -15.34
N GLU A 260 -8.75 -15.90 -16.03
CA GLU A 260 -8.44 -16.16 -17.43
C GLU A 260 -7.31 -17.17 -17.52
N VAL A 261 -7.57 -18.26 -18.22
CA VAL A 261 -6.61 -19.34 -18.48
C VAL A 261 -6.04 -19.12 -19.86
N GLN A 262 -4.75 -18.90 -19.97
CA GLN A 262 -4.02 -18.64 -21.21
C GLN A 262 -3.01 -19.76 -21.45
N ILE A 263 -3.08 -20.41 -22.61
CA ILE A 263 -2.19 -21.48 -23.02
C ILE A 263 -1.40 -21.01 -24.23
N PRO A 264 -0.08 -20.84 -24.15
CA PRO A 264 0.72 -20.38 -25.26
C PRO A 264 0.62 -21.34 -26.46
N ILE A 265 0.45 -20.80 -27.66
CA ILE A 265 0.53 -21.54 -28.91
C ILE A 265 1.99 -21.51 -29.38
N ILE A 266 2.56 -22.66 -29.66
CA ILE A 266 3.96 -22.79 -30.09
C ILE A 266 4.06 -22.47 -31.57
N GLU A 267 4.67 -21.34 -31.89
CA GLU A 267 4.82 -20.88 -33.29
C GLU A 267 6.10 -21.43 -33.95
N ASN A 268 7.16 -21.60 -33.14
CA ASN A 268 8.46 -22.13 -33.59
C ASN A 268 9.31 -22.56 -32.36
N GLU A 269 10.46 -23.19 -32.66
CA GLU A 269 11.36 -23.71 -31.62
C GLU A 269 11.99 -22.60 -30.74
N GLU A 270 12.21 -21.38 -31.27
CA GLU A 270 12.71 -20.26 -30.50
C GLU A 270 11.65 -19.79 -29.49
N HIS A 271 10.39 -19.70 -29.91
CA HIS A 271 9.26 -19.37 -29.02
C HIS A 271 9.11 -20.43 -27.92
N ARG A 272 9.22 -21.72 -28.27
CA ARG A 272 9.23 -22.82 -27.30
C ARG A 272 10.34 -22.67 -26.27
N ALA A 273 11.56 -22.36 -26.71
CA ALA A 273 12.69 -22.16 -25.80
C ALA A 273 12.49 -20.99 -24.84
N ARG A 274 11.90 -19.88 -25.29
CA ARG A 274 11.57 -18.71 -24.43
C ARG A 274 10.50 -19.06 -23.39
N LEU A 275 9.50 -19.84 -23.75
CA LEU A 275 8.47 -20.32 -22.82
C LEU A 275 9.03 -21.26 -21.74
N LEU A 276 10.05 -22.05 -22.05
CA LEU A 276 10.67 -22.94 -21.07
C LEU A 276 11.41 -22.19 -19.95
N CYS A 277 11.71 -20.91 -20.15
CA CYS A 277 12.34 -20.05 -19.16
C CYS A 277 11.34 -19.43 -18.16
N LEU A 278 10.04 -19.62 -18.37
CA LEU A 278 8.99 -19.27 -17.41
C LEU A 278 8.93 -20.31 -16.31
#